data_9c34cd5089f9812a32b6b27af42ffeec
#
_entry.id   9c34cd5089f9812a32b6b27af42ffeec
#
_cell.length_a   1.000
_cell.length_b   1.000
_cell.length_c   1.000
_cell.angle_alpha   90.00
_cell.angle_beta   90.00
_cell.angle_gamma   90.00
#
_symmetry.space_group_name_H-M   'P 1'
#
loop_
_entity.id
_entity.type
_entity.pdbx_description
1 polymer ?
#
loop_
_entity_poly.entity_id
_entity_poly.type
_entity_poly.pdbx_seq_one_letter_code
_entity_poly.pdbx_strand_id
1 'polypeptide(L)'
;ANIPAGHLGFGSISFPQLLGFFFPVFFYVMGDQNMYQRFFAAKDEKTAMQSGIGWMLGCTATYFFVAAAAIAARALYPNINAAQSFVHLATHGMPTIIGGVCVAAITAFIVTTANSFLLSVGVNMSWDVYARFVNPEAPTERKLFVSRASVLGLGILAYVVIQYYPELLILQQYTYTMYGAAITPALLGAVMFPEKITPLGGIVSIFTGGAVTIAWETAKTAGWALAKTYPPVLIAAPLAILALIIFKKNGTNK
;
A
#
# COMPACT_ATOMS: atom_id res chain seq x y z
N ALA A 1 -12.88 26.08 21.06
CA ALA A 1 -12.54 26.22 19.66
C ALA A 1 -11.04 26.20 19.42
N ASN A 2 -10.38 25.09 19.73
CA ASN A 2 -8.91 24.95 19.59
C ASN A 2 -8.50 24.26 18.27
N ILE A 3 -9.44 24.11 17.34
CA ILE A 3 -9.14 23.55 16.02
C ILE A 3 -8.72 24.70 15.11
N PRO A 4 -7.53 24.67 14.48
CA PRO A 4 -7.09 25.72 13.58
C PRO A 4 -8.09 25.94 12.44
N ALA A 5 -8.28 27.20 12.04
CA ALA A 5 -9.16 27.55 10.93
C ALA A 5 -8.74 26.79 9.67
N GLY A 6 -9.68 26.14 9.01
CA GLY A 6 -9.43 25.34 7.81
C GLY A 6 -9.32 23.82 8.03
N HIS A 7 -9.10 23.33 9.25
CA HIS A 7 -9.03 21.86 9.51
C HIS A 7 -10.35 21.11 9.29
N LEU A 8 -11.48 21.80 9.33
CA LEU A 8 -12.82 21.22 9.08
C LEU A 8 -13.34 21.60 7.69
N GLY A 9 -12.57 22.30 6.86
CA GLY A 9 -12.97 22.74 5.53
C GLY A 9 -12.22 22.00 4.43
N PHE A 10 -12.90 21.65 3.35
CA PHE A 10 -12.28 21.06 2.15
C PHE A 10 -11.38 22.05 1.38
N GLY A 11 -11.40 23.33 1.73
CA GLY A 11 -10.63 24.39 1.03
C GLY A 11 -9.14 24.44 1.34
N SER A 12 -8.65 23.67 2.31
CA SER A 12 -7.23 23.63 2.70
C SER A 12 -6.38 22.67 1.87
N ILE A 13 -7.00 21.80 1.07
CA ILE A 13 -6.33 20.80 0.24
C ILE A 13 -6.53 21.18 -1.22
N SER A 14 -5.44 21.37 -1.97
CA SER A 14 -5.52 21.62 -3.41
C SER A 14 -5.96 20.37 -4.16
N PHE A 15 -6.60 20.54 -5.32
CA PHE A 15 -7.04 19.42 -6.15
C PHE A 15 -5.91 18.43 -6.50
N PRO A 16 -4.69 18.85 -6.90
CA PRO A 16 -3.58 17.94 -7.10
C PRO A 16 -3.19 17.13 -5.84
N GLN A 17 -3.25 17.75 -4.66
CA GLN A 17 -3.00 17.03 -3.39
C GLN A 17 -4.07 15.97 -3.11
N LEU A 18 -5.34 16.29 -3.37
CA LEU A 18 -6.44 15.33 -3.25
C LEU A 18 -6.20 14.09 -4.14
N LEU A 19 -5.83 14.33 -5.40
CA LEU A 19 -5.47 13.25 -6.33
C LEU A 19 -4.24 12.46 -5.84
N GLY A 20 -3.27 13.16 -5.22
CA GLY A 20 -2.07 12.55 -4.63
C GLY A 20 -2.33 11.66 -3.43
N PHE A 21 -3.41 11.88 -2.69
CA PHE A 21 -3.86 10.98 -1.63
C PHE A 21 -4.71 9.82 -2.16
N PHE A 22 -5.58 10.10 -3.13
CA PHE A 22 -6.53 9.12 -3.64
C PHE A 22 -5.89 8.07 -4.56
N PHE A 23 -5.19 8.49 -5.59
CA PHE A 23 -4.69 7.55 -6.61
C PHE A 23 -3.63 6.56 -6.13
N PRO A 24 -2.65 6.91 -5.29
CA PRO A 24 -1.73 5.92 -4.74
C PRO A 24 -2.44 4.79 -4.01
N VAL A 25 -3.41 5.14 -3.15
CA VAL A 25 -4.21 4.16 -2.40
C VAL A 25 -5.09 3.34 -3.34
N PHE A 26 -5.75 3.98 -4.30
CA PHE A 26 -6.62 3.31 -5.27
C PHE A 26 -5.83 2.27 -6.09
N PHE A 27 -4.74 2.66 -6.69
CA PHE A 27 -3.92 1.73 -7.48
C PHE A 27 -3.27 0.66 -6.61
N TYR A 28 -2.82 1.02 -5.41
CA TYR A 28 -2.27 0.05 -4.46
C TYR A 28 -3.30 -1.04 -4.12
N VAL A 29 -4.51 -0.66 -3.73
CA VAL A 29 -5.58 -1.61 -3.37
C VAL A 29 -5.95 -2.50 -4.55
N MET A 30 -6.01 -1.95 -5.77
CA MET A 30 -6.28 -2.72 -6.98
C MET A 30 -5.18 -3.76 -7.31
N GLY A 31 -3.96 -3.59 -6.81
CA GLY A 31 -2.84 -4.51 -7.02
C GLY A 31 -2.48 -5.35 -5.79
N ASP A 32 -3.14 -5.15 -4.65
CA ASP A 32 -2.71 -5.76 -3.38
C ASP A 32 -2.86 -7.29 -3.38
N GLN A 33 -1.70 -7.97 -3.33
CA GLN A 33 -1.61 -9.42 -3.29
C GLN A 33 -2.39 -10.03 -2.10
N ASN A 34 -2.38 -9.38 -0.93
CA ASN A 34 -3.10 -9.88 0.24
C ASN A 34 -4.60 -9.94 0.01
N MET A 35 -5.14 -8.98 -0.73
CA MET A 35 -6.56 -8.92 -1.09
C MET A 35 -6.92 -10.05 -2.05
N TYR A 36 -6.12 -10.26 -3.10
CA TYR A 36 -6.34 -11.35 -4.05
C TYR A 36 -6.23 -12.72 -3.38
N GLN A 37 -5.25 -12.94 -2.50
CA GLN A 37 -5.13 -14.20 -1.76
C GLN A 37 -6.39 -14.53 -0.95
N ARG A 38 -7.02 -13.53 -0.34
CA ARG A 38 -8.28 -13.70 0.40
C ARG A 38 -9.46 -13.99 -0.51
N PHE A 39 -9.54 -13.33 -1.68
CA PHE A 39 -10.59 -13.60 -2.65
C PHE A 39 -10.47 -15.01 -3.24
N PHE A 40 -9.25 -15.46 -3.55
CA PHE A 40 -9.02 -16.82 -4.04
C PHE A 40 -9.24 -17.91 -2.98
N ALA A 41 -9.14 -17.59 -1.71
CA ALA A 41 -9.47 -18.50 -0.60
C ALA A 41 -10.97 -18.58 -0.31
N ALA A 42 -11.80 -17.74 -0.94
CA ALA A 42 -13.25 -17.77 -0.75
C ALA A 42 -13.86 -19.03 -1.36
N LYS A 43 -14.92 -19.53 -0.74
CA LYS A 43 -15.63 -20.76 -1.15
C LYS A 43 -16.22 -20.67 -2.56
N ASP A 44 -16.74 -19.51 -2.91
CA ASP A 44 -17.38 -19.21 -4.18
C ASP A 44 -17.30 -17.70 -4.51
N GLU A 45 -17.63 -17.33 -5.75
CA GLU A 45 -17.60 -15.95 -6.23
C GLU A 45 -18.52 -15.01 -5.42
N LYS A 46 -19.69 -15.49 -5.04
CA LYS A 46 -20.64 -14.73 -4.22
C LYS A 46 -20.07 -14.40 -2.86
N THR A 47 -19.41 -15.35 -2.21
CA THR A 47 -18.73 -15.16 -0.92
C THR A 47 -17.56 -14.19 -1.07
N ALA A 48 -16.78 -14.27 -2.14
CA ALA A 48 -15.70 -13.34 -2.43
C ALA A 48 -16.23 -11.91 -2.57
N MET A 49 -17.30 -11.71 -3.36
CA MET A 49 -17.93 -10.41 -3.56
C MET A 49 -18.52 -9.83 -2.26
N GLN A 50 -19.23 -10.64 -1.48
CA GLN A 50 -19.79 -10.23 -0.19
C GLN A 50 -18.69 -9.86 0.81
N SER A 51 -17.59 -10.60 0.83
CA SER A 51 -16.42 -10.29 1.65
C SER A 51 -15.79 -8.96 1.27
N GLY A 52 -15.69 -8.67 -0.04
CA GLY A 52 -15.20 -7.38 -0.54
C GLY A 52 -16.08 -6.20 -0.11
N ILE A 53 -17.40 -6.34 -0.24
CA ILE A 53 -18.36 -5.31 0.21
C ILE A 53 -18.28 -5.13 1.74
N GLY A 54 -18.27 -6.23 2.49
CA GLY A 54 -18.15 -6.18 3.95
C GLY A 54 -16.85 -5.51 4.40
N TRP A 55 -15.73 -5.82 3.74
CA TRP A 55 -14.44 -5.16 3.98
C TRP A 55 -14.52 -3.66 3.70
N MET A 56 -15.09 -3.25 2.57
CA MET A 56 -15.24 -1.83 2.22
C MET A 56 -16.07 -1.07 3.26
N LEU A 57 -17.21 -1.62 3.69
CA LEU A 57 -18.05 -1.01 4.71
C LEU A 57 -17.35 -0.92 6.06
N GLY A 58 -16.67 -2.00 6.47
CA GLY A 58 -15.89 -2.05 7.71
C GLY A 58 -14.74 -1.04 7.71
N CYS A 59 -13.98 -0.93 6.62
CA CYS A 59 -12.92 0.06 6.48
C CYS A 59 -13.48 1.49 6.54
N THR A 60 -14.57 1.78 5.83
CA THR A 60 -15.19 3.10 5.82
C THR A 60 -15.62 3.52 7.22
N ALA A 61 -16.29 2.62 7.97
CA ALA A 61 -16.67 2.88 9.34
C ALA A 61 -15.44 3.12 10.24
N THR A 62 -14.42 2.27 10.13
CA THR A 62 -13.19 2.39 10.92
C THR A 62 -12.48 3.72 10.64
N TYR A 63 -12.32 4.10 9.37
CA TYR A 63 -11.69 5.36 9.00
C TYR A 63 -12.47 6.58 9.52
N PHE A 64 -13.79 6.52 9.51
CA PHE A 64 -14.62 7.58 10.08
C PHE A 64 -14.35 7.77 11.59
N PHE A 65 -14.34 6.68 12.37
CA PHE A 65 -14.07 6.75 13.79
C PHE A 65 -12.61 7.17 14.10
N VAL A 66 -11.64 6.70 13.35
CA VAL A 66 -10.24 7.09 13.52
C VAL A 66 -10.05 8.57 13.20
N ALA A 67 -10.66 9.07 12.13
CA ALA A 67 -10.62 10.50 11.78
C ALA A 67 -11.27 11.37 12.86
N ALA A 68 -12.44 10.98 13.35
CA ALA A 68 -13.12 11.68 14.44
C ALA A 68 -12.26 11.71 15.73
N ALA A 69 -11.63 10.59 16.08
CA ALA A 69 -10.73 10.51 17.23
C ALA A 69 -9.47 11.40 17.04
N ALA A 70 -8.89 11.44 15.84
CA ALA A 70 -7.75 12.30 15.53
C ALA A 70 -8.10 13.79 15.63
N ILE A 71 -9.28 14.20 15.16
CA ILE A 71 -9.79 15.57 15.29
C ILE A 71 -10.02 15.92 16.77
N ALA A 72 -10.65 15.01 17.54
CA ALA A 72 -10.87 15.20 18.96
C ALA A 72 -9.53 15.32 19.72
N ALA A 73 -8.54 14.48 19.41
CA ALA A 73 -7.20 14.54 19.99
C ALA A 73 -6.54 15.90 19.72
N ARG A 74 -6.65 16.41 18.49
CA ARG A 74 -6.08 17.71 18.13
C ARG A 74 -6.80 18.88 18.82
N ALA A 75 -8.10 18.77 19.03
CA ALA A 75 -8.89 19.77 19.77
C ALA A 75 -8.52 19.82 21.24
N LEU A 76 -8.28 18.67 21.87
CA LEU A 76 -7.93 18.57 23.30
C LEU A 76 -6.45 18.87 23.55
N TYR A 77 -5.58 18.48 22.62
CA TYR A 77 -4.12 18.56 22.75
C TYR A 77 -3.50 19.24 21.51
N PRO A 78 -3.56 20.59 21.40
CA PRO A 78 -3.12 21.30 20.19
C PRO A 78 -1.65 21.13 19.82
N ASN A 79 -0.79 20.84 20.78
CA ASN A 79 0.66 20.81 20.61
C ASN A 79 1.26 19.41 20.42
N ILE A 80 0.41 18.37 20.30
CA ILE A 80 0.90 17.00 20.09
C ILE A 80 1.34 16.76 18.65
N ASN A 81 2.26 15.83 18.46
CA ASN A 81 2.60 15.33 17.14
C ASN A 81 1.39 14.61 16.53
N ALA A 82 1.02 14.97 15.30
CA ALA A 82 -0.11 14.39 14.59
C ALA A 82 -0.04 12.85 14.49
N ALA A 83 1.16 12.28 14.30
CA ALA A 83 1.38 10.83 14.23
C ALA A 83 1.08 10.10 15.55
N GLN A 84 1.09 10.81 16.68
CA GLN A 84 0.85 10.25 18.01
C GLN A 84 -0.53 10.60 18.57
N SER A 85 -1.35 11.33 17.83
CA SER A 85 -2.61 11.91 18.33
C SER A 85 -3.56 10.86 18.89
N PHE A 86 -3.75 9.72 18.24
CA PHE A 86 -4.65 8.67 18.71
C PHE A 86 -4.10 7.98 19.98
N VAL A 87 -2.81 7.63 19.98
CA VAL A 87 -2.18 7.00 21.16
C VAL A 87 -2.21 7.95 22.36
N HIS A 88 -1.94 9.23 22.14
CA HIS A 88 -1.99 10.25 23.18
C HIS A 88 -3.41 10.42 23.73
N LEU A 89 -4.43 10.46 22.86
CA LEU A 89 -5.83 10.51 23.28
C LEU A 89 -6.19 9.27 24.14
N ALA A 90 -5.79 8.09 23.69
CA ALA A 90 -6.07 6.84 24.40
C ALA A 90 -5.41 6.80 25.80
N THR A 91 -4.17 7.30 25.92
CA THR A 91 -3.40 7.22 27.17
C THR A 91 -3.70 8.36 28.16
N HIS A 92 -4.11 9.54 27.69
CA HIS A 92 -4.29 10.74 28.53
C HIS A 92 -5.71 11.31 28.50
N GLY A 93 -6.50 11.01 27.45
CA GLY A 93 -7.84 11.58 27.27
C GLY A 93 -8.99 10.63 27.62
N MET A 94 -8.70 9.35 27.88
CA MET A 94 -9.71 8.33 28.18
C MET A 94 -9.51 7.71 29.56
N PRO A 95 -10.58 7.15 30.18
CA PRO A 95 -10.43 6.33 31.38
C PRO A 95 -9.46 5.16 31.13
N THR A 96 -8.66 4.81 32.13
CA THR A 96 -7.53 3.86 32.02
C THR A 96 -7.89 2.54 31.32
N ILE A 97 -9.04 1.96 31.64
CA ILE A 97 -9.49 0.69 31.03
C ILE A 97 -9.78 0.87 29.55
N ILE A 98 -10.52 1.91 29.17
CA ILE A 98 -10.89 2.19 27.77
C ILE A 98 -9.62 2.54 26.97
N GLY A 99 -8.76 3.40 27.51
CA GLY A 99 -7.49 3.76 26.90
C GLY A 99 -6.59 2.55 26.69
N GLY A 100 -6.50 1.66 27.68
CA GLY A 100 -5.76 0.40 27.57
C GLY A 100 -6.27 -0.50 26.44
N VAL A 101 -7.59 -0.67 26.32
CA VAL A 101 -8.24 -1.42 25.23
C VAL A 101 -7.93 -0.78 23.86
N CYS A 102 -7.99 0.55 23.77
CA CYS A 102 -7.67 1.26 22.52
C CYS A 102 -6.20 1.05 22.10
N VAL A 103 -5.24 1.14 23.04
CA VAL A 103 -3.82 0.88 22.75
C VAL A 103 -3.59 -0.57 22.33
N ALA A 104 -4.22 -1.52 23.02
CA ALA A 104 -4.15 -2.94 22.64
C ALA A 104 -4.73 -3.19 21.24
N ALA A 105 -5.86 -2.56 20.91
CA ALA A 105 -6.50 -2.68 19.60
C ALA A 105 -5.60 -2.13 18.47
N ILE A 106 -4.96 -0.97 18.66
CA ILE A 106 -4.00 -0.43 17.69
C ILE A 106 -2.81 -1.37 17.51
N THR A 107 -2.25 -1.85 18.62
CA THR A 107 -1.12 -2.78 18.58
C THR A 107 -1.49 -4.05 17.82
N ALA A 108 -2.66 -4.62 18.10
CA ALA A 108 -3.16 -5.78 17.37
C ALA A 108 -3.35 -5.49 15.86
N PHE A 109 -3.87 -4.32 15.51
CA PHE A 109 -4.05 -3.89 14.12
C PHE A 109 -2.71 -3.79 13.38
N ILE A 110 -1.71 -3.18 14.00
CA ILE A 110 -0.36 -3.06 13.43
C ILE A 110 0.28 -4.44 13.23
N VAL A 111 0.22 -5.31 14.25
CA VAL A 111 0.82 -6.65 14.20
C VAL A 111 0.15 -7.51 13.14
N THR A 112 -1.18 -7.52 13.04
CA THR A 112 -1.90 -8.32 12.02
C THR A 112 -1.61 -7.85 10.61
N THR A 113 -1.48 -6.54 10.39
CA THR A 113 -1.12 -5.96 9.09
C THR A 113 0.32 -6.31 8.72
N ALA A 114 1.27 -6.11 9.63
CA ALA A 114 2.67 -6.46 9.42
C ALA A 114 2.85 -7.96 9.10
N ASN A 115 2.15 -8.84 9.82
CA ASN A 115 2.18 -10.28 9.56
C ASN A 115 1.68 -10.63 8.15
N SER A 116 0.62 -9.97 7.67
CA SER A 116 0.08 -10.22 6.33
C SER A 116 1.10 -9.85 5.24
N PHE A 117 1.76 -8.71 5.36
CA PHE A 117 2.80 -8.31 4.42
C PHE A 117 4.04 -9.21 4.46
N LEU A 118 4.53 -9.51 5.65
CA LEU A 118 5.69 -10.39 5.83
C LEU A 118 5.41 -11.81 5.30
N LEU A 119 4.19 -12.34 5.52
CA LEU A 119 3.80 -13.64 4.97
C LEU A 119 3.82 -13.62 3.44
N SER A 120 3.25 -12.60 2.80
CA SER A 120 3.24 -12.49 1.34
C SER A 120 4.66 -12.48 0.77
N VAL A 121 5.56 -11.71 1.37
CA VAL A 121 6.97 -11.68 0.94
C VAL A 121 7.64 -13.03 1.18
N GLY A 122 7.40 -13.67 2.32
CA GLY A 122 7.94 -14.99 2.63
C GLY A 122 7.51 -16.05 1.61
N VAL A 123 6.23 -16.02 1.21
CA VAL A 123 5.69 -16.91 0.17
C VAL A 123 6.35 -16.63 -1.18
N ASN A 124 6.42 -15.37 -1.61
CA ASN A 124 7.03 -15.01 -2.89
C ASN A 124 8.52 -15.41 -2.94
N MET A 125 9.28 -15.17 -1.87
CA MET A 125 10.69 -15.57 -1.81
C MET A 125 10.88 -17.09 -1.84
N SER A 126 9.97 -17.84 -1.21
CA SER A 126 10.05 -19.29 -1.15
C SER A 126 9.58 -19.97 -2.43
N TRP A 127 8.41 -19.57 -2.97
CA TRP A 127 7.79 -20.23 -4.11
C TRP A 127 8.17 -19.61 -5.45
N ASP A 128 8.17 -18.29 -5.55
CA ASP A 128 8.41 -17.62 -6.84
C ASP A 128 9.90 -17.45 -7.14
N VAL A 129 10.74 -17.26 -6.10
CA VAL A 129 12.17 -17.09 -6.29
C VAL A 129 12.91 -18.40 -6.03
N TYR A 130 12.87 -18.94 -4.83
CA TYR A 130 13.68 -20.10 -4.47
C TYR A 130 13.27 -21.37 -5.22
N ALA A 131 11.99 -21.74 -5.18
CA ALA A 131 11.51 -22.96 -5.83
C ALA A 131 11.56 -22.87 -7.36
N ARG A 132 11.47 -21.68 -7.93
CA ARG A 132 11.49 -21.51 -9.40
C ARG A 132 12.89 -21.40 -9.99
N PHE A 133 13.81 -20.70 -9.31
CA PHE A 133 15.12 -20.36 -9.88
C PHE A 133 16.29 -21.04 -9.20
N VAL A 134 16.16 -21.50 -7.94
CA VAL A 134 17.26 -22.07 -7.17
C VAL A 134 17.14 -23.58 -7.04
N ASN A 135 16.00 -24.08 -6.56
CA ASN A 135 15.79 -25.53 -6.42
C ASN A 135 14.30 -25.90 -6.62
N PRO A 136 13.90 -26.26 -7.85
CA PRO A 136 12.53 -26.66 -8.16
C PRO A 136 12.07 -27.92 -7.40
N GLU A 137 12.98 -28.86 -7.16
CA GLU A 137 12.74 -30.13 -6.49
C GLU A 137 12.79 -30.04 -4.95
N ALA A 138 12.93 -28.82 -4.40
CA ALA A 138 13.08 -28.64 -2.96
C ALA A 138 11.88 -29.22 -2.20
N PRO A 139 12.08 -29.98 -1.12
CA PRO A 139 11.01 -30.46 -0.28
C PRO A 139 10.31 -29.30 0.45
N THR A 140 9.06 -29.52 0.83
CA THR A 140 8.21 -28.51 1.49
C THR A 140 8.88 -27.91 2.72
N GLU A 141 9.58 -28.72 3.52
CA GLU A 141 10.29 -28.26 4.72
C GLU A 141 11.37 -27.21 4.39
N ARG A 142 12.09 -27.42 3.28
CA ARG A 142 13.12 -26.47 2.83
C ARG A 142 12.48 -25.16 2.34
N LYS A 143 11.37 -25.24 1.61
CA LYS A 143 10.58 -24.08 1.19
C LYS A 143 10.07 -23.28 2.39
N LEU A 144 9.56 -23.96 3.42
CA LEU A 144 9.13 -23.33 4.67
C LEU A 144 10.30 -22.66 5.42
N PHE A 145 11.46 -23.30 5.45
CA PHE A 145 12.65 -22.70 6.04
C PHE A 145 13.05 -21.41 5.32
N VAL A 146 13.10 -21.41 3.99
CA VAL A 146 13.39 -20.21 3.18
C VAL A 146 12.35 -19.12 3.43
N SER A 147 11.07 -19.46 3.49
CA SER A 147 10.01 -18.50 3.80
C SER A 147 10.23 -17.85 5.18
N ARG A 148 10.46 -18.65 6.22
CA ARG A 148 10.71 -18.12 7.58
C ARG A 148 11.97 -17.27 7.66
N ALA A 149 13.05 -17.70 7.03
CA ALA A 149 14.30 -16.94 6.97
C ALA A 149 14.11 -15.60 6.24
N SER A 150 13.35 -15.59 5.16
CA SER A 150 13.00 -14.36 4.41
C SER A 150 12.14 -13.41 5.24
N VAL A 151 11.14 -13.91 5.95
CA VAL A 151 10.31 -13.12 6.87
C VAL A 151 11.15 -12.45 7.94
N LEU A 152 12.05 -13.22 8.58
CA LEU A 152 12.93 -12.68 9.61
C LEU A 152 13.90 -11.64 9.03
N GLY A 153 14.57 -11.95 7.93
CA GLY A 153 15.55 -11.06 7.29
C GLY A 153 14.93 -9.74 6.83
N LEU A 154 13.75 -9.81 6.19
CA LEU A 154 13.03 -8.63 5.72
C LEU A 154 12.38 -7.85 6.87
N GLY A 155 11.95 -8.52 7.93
CA GLY A 155 11.49 -7.86 9.14
C GLY A 155 12.59 -7.03 9.80
N ILE A 156 13.81 -7.59 9.91
CA ILE A 156 14.99 -6.85 10.41
C ILE A 156 15.33 -5.70 9.47
N LEU A 157 15.33 -5.93 8.15
CA LEU A 157 15.60 -4.87 7.17
C LEU A 157 14.58 -3.73 7.28
N ALA A 158 13.29 -4.05 7.40
CA ALA A 158 12.24 -3.04 7.58
C ALA A 158 12.45 -2.22 8.85
N TYR A 159 12.82 -2.89 9.96
CA TYR A 159 13.16 -2.20 11.20
C TYR A 159 14.35 -1.25 11.04
N VAL A 160 15.39 -1.66 10.34
CA VAL A 160 16.56 -0.79 10.06
C VAL A 160 16.14 0.39 9.19
N VAL A 161 15.40 0.16 8.11
CA VAL A 161 14.97 1.22 7.19
C VAL A 161 14.15 2.29 7.89
N ILE A 162 13.23 1.92 8.79
CA ILE A 162 12.36 2.88 9.47
C ILE A 162 13.14 3.84 10.39
N GLN A 163 14.34 3.47 10.84
CA GLN A 163 15.18 4.37 11.63
C GLN A 163 15.69 5.58 10.83
N TYR A 164 15.75 5.44 9.50
CA TYR A 164 16.18 6.51 8.59
C TYR A 164 15.02 7.33 8.01
N TYR A 165 13.78 6.86 8.17
CA TYR A 165 12.57 7.50 7.64
C TYR A 165 11.58 7.79 8.76
N PRO A 166 11.74 8.92 9.49
CA PRO A 166 10.91 9.23 10.67
C PRO A 166 9.46 9.62 10.29
N GLU A 167 9.21 10.00 9.04
CA GLU A 167 7.89 10.43 8.57
C GLU A 167 7.12 9.29 7.90
N LEU A 168 6.36 8.53 8.70
CA LEU A 168 5.61 7.35 8.26
C LEU A 168 4.64 7.63 7.11
N LEU A 169 3.98 8.78 7.11
CA LEU A 169 3.00 9.13 6.06
C LEU A 169 3.66 9.28 4.68
N ILE A 170 4.83 9.93 4.63
CA ILE A 170 5.59 10.10 3.39
C ILE A 170 6.08 8.74 2.88
N LEU A 171 6.63 7.92 3.75
CA LEU A 171 7.09 6.58 3.41
C LEU A 171 5.93 5.71 2.89
N GLN A 172 4.77 5.77 3.53
CA GLN A 172 3.58 5.04 3.10
C GLN A 172 3.10 5.49 1.72
N GLN A 173 2.99 6.78 1.47
CA GLN A 173 2.57 7.32 0.17
C GLN A 173 3.55 6.94 -0.95
N TYR A 174 4.85 7.01 -0.68
CA TYR A 174 5.88 6.56 -1.62
C TYR A 174 5.72 5.07 -1.94
N THR A 175 5.55 4.23 -0.93
CA THR A 175 5.36 2.79 -1.08
C THR A 175 4.10 2.47 -1.88
N TYR A 176 2.99 3.14 -1.59
CA TYR A 176 1.73 2.93 -2.33
C TYR A 176 1.84 3.39 -3.79
N THR A 177 2.52 4.49 -4.05
CA THR A 177 2.76 4.96 -5.42
C THR A 177 3.66 3.99 -6.18
N MET A 178 4.76 3.57 -5.56
CA MET A 178 5.71 2.63 -6.15
C MET A 178 5.02 1.32 -6.53
N TYR A 179 4.28 0.74 -5.60
CA TYR A 179 3.55 -0.50 -5.82
C TYR A 179 2.43 -0.31 -6.86
N GLY A 180 1.60 0.71 -6.67
CA GLY A 180 0.44 0.99 -7.51
C GLY A 180 0.80 1.35 -8.94
N ALA A 181 1.84 2.14 -9.16
CA ALA A 181 2.26 2.52 -10.51
C ALA A 181 3.09 1.45 -11.22
N ALA A 182 3.87 0.65 -10.49
CA ALA A 182 4.70 -0.39 -11.08
C ALA A 182 3.90 -1.69 -11.30
N ILE A 183 3.26 -2.23 -10.27
CA ILE A 183 2.70 -3.57 -10.31
C ILE A 183 1.27 -3.59 -10.84
N THR A 184 0.43 -2.67 -10.40
CA THR A 184 -1.01 -2.71 -10.66
C THR A 184 -1.38 -2.66 -12.14
N PRO A 185 -0.78 -1.82 -13.00
CA PRO A 185 -1.11 -1.82 -14.44
C PRO A 185 -0.82 -3.16 -15.11
N ALA A 186 0.34 -3.76 -14.80
CA ALA A 186 0.72 -5.05 -15.35
C ALA A 186 -0.19 -6.18 -14.87
N LEU A 187 -0.52 -6.19 -13.56
CA LEU A 187 -1.40 -7.19 -12.96
C LEU A 187 -2.82 -7.10 -13.53
N LEU A 188 -3.43 -5.91 -13.52
CA LEU A 188 -4.78 -5.73 -14.06
C LEU A 188 -4.82 -6.01 -15.56
N GLY A 189 -3.78 -5.60 -16.30
CA GLY A 189 -3.65 -5.92 -17.71
C GLY A 189 -3.63 -7.43 -17.95
N ALA A 190 -2.86 -8.17 -17.19
CA ALA A 190 -2.75 -9.63 -17.31
C ALA A 190 -4.05 -10.36 -16.91
N VAL A 191 -4.78 -9.85 -15.90
CA VAL A 191 -6.04 -10.45 -15.46
C VAL A 191 -7.20 -10.11 -16.40
N MET A 192 -7.31 -8.85 -16.81
CA MET A 192 -8.46 -8.40 -17.64
C MET A 192 -8.29 -8.70 -19.12
N PHE A 193 -7.05 -8.78 -19.60
CA PHE A 193 -6.73 -8.97 -21.01
C PHE A 193 -5.61 -10.02 -21.21
N PRO A 194 -5.76 -11.27 -20.71
CA PRO A 194 -4.70 -12.27 -20.69
C PRO A 194 -4.18 -12.62 -22.09
N GLU A 195 -5.04 -12.56 -23.10
CA GLU A 195 -4.65 -12.87 -24.49
C GLU A 195 -3.89 -11.73 -25.19
N LYS A 196 -4.01 -10.49 -24.68
CA LYS A 196 -3.43 -9.30 -25.31
C LYS A 196 -2.11 -8.88 -24.66
N ILE A 197 -1.90 -9.23 -23.40
CA ILE A 197 -0.71 -8.82 -22.67
C ILE A 197 0.42 -9.84 -22.87
N THR A 198 1.58 -9.33 -23.27
CA THR A 198 2.79 -10.16 -23.39
C THR A 198 3.60 -10.14 -22.09
N PRO A 199 4.37 -11.19 -21.78
CA PRO A 199 5.31 -11.17 -20.66
C PRO A 199 6.26 -9.99 -20.70
N LEU A 200 6.76 -9.64 -21.91
CA LEU A 200 7.64 -8.48 -22.11
C LEU A 200 6.89 -7.17 -21.78
N GLY A 201 5.64 -7.02 -22.23
CA GLY A 201 4.81 -5.86 -21.90
C GLY A 201 4.63 -5.69 -20.41
N GLY A 202 4.36 -6.78 -19.69
CA GLY A 202 4.26 -6.77 -18.22
C GLY A 202 5.56 -6.31 -17.56
N ILE A 203 6.70 -6.87 -17.97
CA ILE A 203 8.02 -6.52 -17.44
C ILE A 203 8.33 -5.04 -17.71
N VAL A 204 8.18 -4.57 -18.95
CA VAL A 204 8.46 -3.17 -19.32
C VAL A 204 7.52 -2.22 -18.57
N SER A 205 6.24 -2.57 -18.40
CA SER A 205 5.30 -1.79 -17.60
C SER A 205 5.76 -1.62 -16.16
N ILE A 206 6.17 -2.72 -15.50
CA ILE A 206 6.64 -2.70 -14.11
C ILE A 206 7.88 -1.81 -13.97
N PHE A 207 8.89 -1.99 -14.84
CA PHE A 207 10.09 -1.18 -14.82
C PHE A 207 9.82 0.29 -15.13
N THR A 208 8.93 0.58 -16.07
CA THR A 208 8.56 1.96 -16.41
C THR A 208 7.88 2.65 -15.22
N GLY A 209 6.88 2.01 -14.62
CA GLY A 209 6.18 2.57 -13.45
C GLY A 209 7.13 2.82 -12.27
N GLY A 210 7.99 1.85 -11.97
CA GLY A 210 8.99 1.98 -10.91
C GLY A 210 10.03 3.07 -11.18
N ALA A 211 10.66 3.05 -12.36
CA ALA A 211 11.69 4.01 -12.73
C ALA A 211 11.14 5.45 -12.78
N VAL A 212 9.95 5.65 -13.34
CA VAL A 212 9.30 6.98 -13.37
C VAL A 212 8.99 7.47 -11.96
N THR A 213 8.51 6.60 -11.08
CA THR A 213 8.23 6.97 -9.68
C THR A 213 9.51 7.42 -8.97
N ILE A 214 10.62 6.66 -9.10
CA ILE A 214 11.91 7.02 -8.51
C ILE A 214 12.42 8.35 -9.10
N ALA A 215 12.40 8.49 -10.44
CA ALA A 215 12.86 9.68 -11.11
C ALA A 215 12.06 10.93 -10.69
N TRP A 216 10.75 10.78 -10.51
CA TRP A 216 9.88 11.87 -10.07
C TRP A 216 10.14 12.31 -8.64
N GLU A 217 10.33 11.36 -7.72
CA GLU A 217 10.65 11.67 -6.33
C GLU A 217 12.05 12.29 -6.20
N THR A 218 13.03 11.81 -6.99
CA THR A 218 14.35 12.45 -7.03
C THR A 218 14.28 13.86 -7.61
N ALA A 219 13.48 14.10 -8.65
CA ALA A 219 13.25 15.44 -9.20
C ALA A 219 12.56 16.37 -8.20
N LYS A 220 11.62 15.84 -7.40
CA LYS A 220 10.95 16.59 -6.32
C LYS A 220 11.96 17.02 -5.23
N THR A 221 12.84 16.13 -4.80
CA THR A 221 13.90 16.46 -3.84
C THR A 221 14.92 17.44 -4.41
N ALA A 222 15.21 17.35 -5.72
CA ALA A 222 16.06 18.30 -6.45
C ALA A 222 15.40 19.69 -6.67
N GLY A 223 14.14 19.88 -6.27
CA GLY A 223 13.47 21.16 -6.29
C GLY A 223 12.65 21.45 -7.54
N TRP A 224 12.43 20.48 -8.43
CA TRP A 224 11.66 20.68 -9.66
C TRP A 224 10.18 21.02 -9.35
N ALA A 225 9.71 22.16 -9.84
CA ALA A 225 8.40 22.73 -9.49
C ALA A 225 7.23 21.81 -9.84
N LEU A 226 7.24 21.18 -11.02
CA LEU A 226 6.20 20.25 -11.43
C LEU A 226 6.14 19.02 -10.51
N ALA A 227 7.29 18.48 -10.12
CA ALA A 227 7.37 17.32 -9.25
C ALA A 227 6.91 17.63 -7.81
N LYS A 228 7.03 18.87 -7.36
CA LYS A 228 6.48 19.34 -6.08
C LYS A 228 4.96 19.51 -6.11
N THR A 229 4.41 19.86 -7.25
CA THR A 229 2.98 20.17 -7.40
C THR A 229 2.15 18.91 -7.67
N TYR A 230 2.67 18.00 -8.50
CA TYR A 230 1.93 16.82 -8.94
C TYR A 230 2.50 15.54 -8.34
N PRO A 231 1.65 14.65 -7.79
CA PRO A 231 2.09 13.37 -7.27
C PRO A 231 2.58 12.44 -8.39
N PRO A 232 3.63 11.62 -8.13
CA PRO A 232 4.26 10.78 -9.15
C PRO A 232 3.30 9.77 -9.80
N VAL A 233 2.28 9.31 -9.10
CA VAL A 233 1.30 8.35 -9.60
C VAL A 233 0.56 8.84 -10.85
N LEU A 234 0.33 10.15 -10.96
CA LEU A 234 -0.39 10.75 -12.12
C LEU A 234 0.40 10.63 -13.42
N ILE A 235 1.68 10.38 -13.33
CA ILE A 235 2.59 10.26 -14.50
C ILE A 235 3.08 8.82 -14.62
N ALA A 236 3.49 8.21 -13.53
CA ALA A 236 4.04 6.86 -13.54
C ALA A 236 3.01 5.80 -13.95
N ALA A 237 1.77 5.86 -13.45
CA ALA A 237 0.75 4.88 -13.80
C ALA A 237 0.30 4.98 -15.27
N PRO A 238 0.00 6.16 -15.85
CA PRO A 238 -0.28 6.26 -17.28
C PRO A 238 0.87 5.80 -18.17
N LEU A 239 2.13 6.12 -17.83
CA LEU A 239 3.28 5.66 -18.61
C LEU A 239 3.48 4.14 -18.53
N ALA A 240 3.23 3.53 -17.36
CA ALA A 240 3.24 2.08 -17.21
C ALA A 240 2.14 1.40 -18.04
N ILE A 241 0.92 1.97 -18.07
CA ILE A 241 -0.18 1.51 -18.91
C ILE A 241 0.19 1.65 -20.40
N LEU A 242 0.79 2.77 -20.78
CA LEU A 242 1.19 3.03 -22.15
C LEU A 242 2.27 2.03 -22.61
N ALA A 243 3.25 1.75 -21.77
CA ALA A 243 4.24 0.70 -22.02
C ALA A 243 3.58 -0.67 -22.23
N LEU A 244 2.59 -1.02 -21.40
CA LEU A 244 1.83 -2.26 -21.55
C LEU A 244 1.09 -2.34 -22.88
N ILE A 245 0.51 -1.23 -23.36
CA ILE A 245 -0.21 -1.15 -24.61
C ILE A 245 0.73 -1.23 -25.81
N ILE A 246 1.89 -0.61 -25.76
CA ILE A 246 2.90 -0.63 -26.84
C ILE A 246 3.40 -2.06 -27.07
N PHE A 247 3.66 -2.81 -26.01
CA PHE A 247 4.18 -4.18 -26.06
C PHE A 247 3.07 -5.26 -26.02
N LYS A 248 1.82 -4.87 -26.36
CA LYS A 248 0.74 -5.85 -26.46
C LYS A 248 0.96 -6.83 -27.63
N LYS A 249 0.33 -7.98 -27.55
CA LYS A 249 0.30 -8.94 -28.65
C LYS A 249 -0.51 -8.34 -29.81
N ASN A 250 0.14 -8.09 -30.94
CA ASN A 250 -0.59 -7.73 -32.13
C ASN A 250 -1.40 -8.94 -32.58
N GLY A 251 -2.70 -8.79 -32.66
CA GLY A 251 -3.63 -9.84 -33.07
C GLY A 251 -3.48 -10.15 -34.58
N THR A 252 -2.42 -10.91 -34.90
CA THR A 252 -2.26 -11.60 -36.21
C THR A 252 -1.35 -12.78 -35.96
N ASN A 253 -1.96 -13.86 -35.49
CA ASN A 253 -1.68 -15.22 -35.98
C ASN A 253 -2.68 -16.16 -35.29
N LYS A 254 -3.74 -16.49 -36.09
CA LYS A 254 -4.53 -17.69 -35.86
C LYS A 254 -3.66 -18.90 -36.09
#